data_bddfba83521dd773a5f179a4e8c0afa5
#
_entry.id   bddfba83521dd773a5f179a4e8c0afa5
#
_cell.length_a   1.000
_cell.length_b   1.000
_cell.length_c   1.000
_cell.angle_alpha   90.00
_cell.angle_beta   90.00
_cell.angle_gamma   90.00
#
_symmetry.space_group_name_H-M   'P 1'
#
loop_
_entity.id
_entity.type
_entity.pdbx_description
1 polymer ?
#
loop_
_entity_poly.entity_id
_entity_poly.type
_entity_poly.pdbx_seq_one_letter_code
_entity_poly.pdbx_strand_id
1 'polypeptide(L)'
;MKEELLNKIVKILDEKKAIDVKTINIQEKSSLADYMIIASGTSRTHRRALADNVEEELKKENIMPHKIEGYNSDSWILMDYLDVIVNIFTERDREHYNLEDLWEKIN
;
A
#
# COMPACT_ATOMS: atom_id res chain seq x y z
N MET A 1 5.57 7.15 15.03
CA MET A 1 5.21 8.29 14.18
C MET A 1 4.80 7.83 12.81
N LYS A 2 3.97 8.60 12.13
CA LYS A 2 3.41 8.25 10.81
C LYS A 2 4.48 8.02 9.75
N GLU A 3 5.51 8.85 9.75
CA GLU A 3 6.59 8.75 8.78
C GLU A 3 7.44 7.51 9.02
N GLU A 4 7.59 7.09 10.26
CA GLU A 4 8.28 5.85 10.57
C GLU A 4 7.52 4.65 10.02
N LEU A 5 6.19 4.66 10.18
CA LEU A 5 5.34 3.60 9.65
C LEU A 5 5.44 3.57 8.13
N LEU A 6 5.35 4.73 7.49
CA LEU A 6 5.49 4.86 6.04
C LEU A 6 6.80 4.24 5.56
N ASN A 7 7.90 4.64 6.18
CA ASN A 7 9.22 4.18 5.78
C ASN A 7 9.42 2.68 6.01
N LYS A 8 8.86 2.13 7.08
CA LYS A 8 8.91 0.69 7.34
C LYS A 8 8.19 -0.09 6.27
N ILE A 9 6.99 0.36 5.88
CA ILE A 9 6.21 -0.33 4.86
C ILE A 9 6.93 -0.29 3.51
N VAL A 10 7.45 0.88 3.14
CA VAL A 10 8.21 1.03 1.89
C VAL A 10 9.40 0.07 1.86
N LYS A 11 10.14 0.00 2.97
CA LYS A 11 11.29 -0.89 3.07
C LYS A 11 10.89 -2.36 2.90
N ILE A 12 9.81 -2.78 3.57
CA ILE A 12 9.32 -4.15 3.46
C ILE A 12 8.95 -4.47 2.01
N LEU A 13 8.24 -3.58 1.35
CA LEU A 13 7.83 -3.77 -0.04
C LEU A 13 9.04 -3.86 -0.97
N ASP A 14 10.02 -2.99 -0.79
CA ASP A 14 11.24 -3.00 -1.59
C ASP A 14 12.04 -4.30 -1.40
N GLU A 15 12.18 -4.74 -0.17
CA GLU A 15 12.90 -5.97 0.14
C GLU A 15 12.25 -7.20 -0.49
N LYS A 16 10.94 -7.17 -0.69
CA LYS A 16 10.18 -8.24 -1.31
C LYS A 16 9.92 -7.99 -2.80
N LYS A 17 10.65 -7.05 -3.37
CA LYS A 17 10.67 -6.79 -4.82
C LYS A 17 9.35 -6.27 -5.39
N ALA A 18 8.62 -5.50 -4.61
CA ALA A 18 7.45 -4.79 -5.13
C ALA A 18 7.91 -3.87 -6.27
N ILE A 19 7.07 -3.73 -7.27
CA ILE A 19 7.37 -2.93 -8.44
C ILE A 19 6.87 -1.51 -8.22
N ASP A 20 7.76 -0.56 -8.47
CA ASP A 20 7.41 0.85 -8.57
C ASP A 20 6.68 1.38 -7.34
N VAL A 21 7.27 1.21 -6.18
CA VAL A 21 6.69 1.67 -4.92
C VAL A 21 6.65 3.19 -4.89
N LYS A 22 5.47 3.76 -4.78
CA LYS A 22 5.27 5.20 -4.76
C LYS A 22 4.54 5.61 -3.49
N THR A 23 4.96 6.71 -2.90
CA THR A 23 4.31 7.27 -1.72
C THR A 23 3.72 8.63 -2.06
N ILE A 24 2.52 8.90 -1.58
CA ILE A 24 1.85 10.16 -1.81
C ILE A 24 1.37 10.70 -0.46
N ASN A 25 1.74 11.94 -0.16
CA ASN A 25 1.26 12.63 1.03
C ASN A 25 -0.13 13.17 0.72
N ILE A 26 -1.14 12.68 1.44
CA ILE A 26 -2.53 13.10 1.23
C ILE A 26 -3.12 13.83 2.44
N GLN A 27 -2.27 14.26 3.36
CA GLN A 27 -2.73 14.91 4.60
C GLN A 27 -3.67 16.08 4.35
N GLU A 28 -3.37 16.90 3.37
CA GLU A 28 -4.18 18.08 3.07
C GLU A 28 -5.27 17.81 2.03
N LYS A 29 -5.27 16.62 1.44
CA LYS A 29 -6.19 16.26 0.35
C LYS A 29 -7.35 15.39 0.81
N SER A 30 -7.19 14.73 1.95
CA SER A 30 -8.17 13.74 2.41
C SER A 30 -8.10 13.58 3.92
N SER A 31 -9.23 13.23 4.50
CA SER A 31 -9.31 12.84 5.91
C SER A 31 -9.15 11.33 6.10
N LEU A 32 -8.99 10.57 5.00
CA LEU A 32 -8.88 9.11 5.06
C LEU A 32 -7.60 8.65 5.73
N ALA A 33 -6.48 9.27 5.39
CA ALA A 33 -5.18 8.90 5.90
C ALA A 33 -4.20 10.03 5.65
N ASP A 34 -2.97 9.88 6.14
CA ASP A 34 -1.93 10.87 5.91
C ASP A 34 -1.09 10.53 4.68
N TYR A 35 -0.93 9.24 4.40
CA TYR A 35 -0.12 8.78 3.26
C TYR A 35 -0.81 7.65 2.52
N MET A 36 -0.58 7.62 1.23
CA MET A 36 -1.01 6.56 0.35
C MET A 36 0.24 5.91 -0.23
N ILE A 37 0.34 4.58 -0.16
CA ILE A 37 1.40 3.83 -0.81
C ILE A 37 0.77 3.06 -1.97
N ILE A 38 1.40 3.11 -3.13
CA ILE A 38 0.96 2.38 -4.30
C ILE A 38 2.13 1.56 -4.80
N ALA A 39 1.92 0.27 -4.97
CA ALA A 39 2.94 -0.65 -5.46
C ALA A 39 2.28 -1.70 -6.35
N SER A 40 3.09 -2.42 -7.11
CA SER A 40 2.61 -3.50 -7.97
C SER A 40 3.33 -4.80 -7.67
N GLY A 41 2.65 -5.89 -7.90
CA GLY A 41 3.22 -7.24 -7.83
C GLY A 41 3.11 -7.90 -9.19
N THR A 42 4.01 -8.85 -9.46
CA THR A 42 4.10 -9.52 -10.76
C THR A 42 3.02 -10.57 -10.98
N SER A 43 2.42 -11.05 -9.89
CA SER A 43 1.43 -12.13 -9.95
C SER A 43 0.53 -12.03 -8.73
N ARG A 44 -0.55 -12.81 -8.73
CA ARG A 44 -1.44 -12.94 -7.58
C ARG A 44 -0.66 -13.40 -6.34
N THR A 45 0.17 -14.43 -6.52
CA THR A 45 1.01 -14.95 -5.45
C THR A 45 1.96 -13.90 -4.91
N HIS A 46 2.59 -13.14 -5.81
CA HIS A 46 3.51 -12.06 -5.40
C HIS A 46 2.78 -10.97 -4.64
N ARG A 47 1.61 -10.54 -5.11
CA ARG A 47 0.81 -9.53 -4.42
C ARG A 47 0.42 -9.96 -3.02
N ARG A 48 -0.02 -11.22 -2.87
CA ARG A 48 -0.36 -11.77 -1.57
C ARG A 48 0.86 -11.85 -0.65
N ALA A 49 1.98 -12.26 -1.22
CA ALA A 49 3.24 -12.32 -0.45
C ALA A 49 3.64 -10.94 0.05
N LEU A 50 3.48 -9.90 -0.76
CA LEU A 50 3.76 -8.52 -0.36
C LEU A 50 2.87 -8.12 0.82
N ALA A 51 1.58 -8.38 0.72
CA ALA A 51 0.62 -8.07 1.79
C ALA A 51 0.96 -8.86 3.06
N ASP A 52 1.24 -10.15 2.92
CA ASP A 52 1.57 -11.01 4.07
C ASP A 52 2.83 -10.52 4.78
N ASN A 53 3.84 -10.11 4.03
CA ASN A 53 5.09 -9.63 4.61
C ASN A 53 4.89 -8.30 5.35
N VAL A 54 4.11 -7.39 4.78
CA VAL A 54 3.79 -6.13 5.45
C VAL A 54 3.10 -6.42 6.78
N GLU A 55 2.06 -7.24 6.75
CA GLU A 55 1.30 -7.59 7.94
C GLU A 55 2.17 -8.27 8.99
N GLU A 56 2.95 -9.25 8.59
CA GLU A 56 3.79 -10.04 9.48
C GLU A 56 4.88 -9.20 10.15
N GLU A 57 5.58 -8.37 9.38
CA GLU A 57 6.66 -7.54 9.92
C GLU A 57 6.14 -6.46 10.86
N LEU A 58 5.02 -5.85 10.53
CA LEU A 58 4.42 -4.84 11.41
C LEU A 58 3.83 -5.45 12.67
N LYS A 59 3.31 -6.67 12.58
CA LYS A 59 2.78 -7.39 13.73
C LYS A 59 3.85 -7.60 14.80
N LYS A 60 5.09 -7.82 14.41
CA LYS A 60 6.21 -7.95 15.33
C LYS A 60 6.40 -6.71 16.22
N GLU A 61 5.93 -5.57 15.75
CA GLU A 61 5.98 -4.31 16.47
C GLU A 61 4.62 -3.91 17.03
N ASN A 62 3.69 -4.87 17.10
CA ASN A 62 2.33 -4.66 17.59
C ASN A 62 1.51 -3.68 16.75
N ILE A 63 1.84 -3.56 15.47
CA ILE A 63 1.08 -2.72 14.54
C ILE A 63 0.21 -3.64 13.70
N MET A 64 -1.11 -3.49 13.85
CA MET A 64 -2.09 -4.32 13.16
C MET A 64 -2.87 -3.46 12.15
N PRO A 65 -3.26 -4.03 11.00
CA PRO A 65 -4.09 -3.28 10.07
C PRO A 65 -5.49 -3.12 10.66
N HIS A 66 -6.09 -1.97 10.38
CA HIS A 66 -7.49 -1.74 10.73
C HIS A 66 -8.38 -2.69 9.89
N LYS A 67 -8.04 -2.83 8.62
CA LYS A 67 -8.69 -3.79 7.73
C LYS A 67 -7.81 -4.10 6.53
N ILE A 68 -8.07 -5.26 5.92
CA ILE A 68 -7.45 -5.68 4.67
C ILE A 68 -8.59 -6.04 3.73
N GLU A 69 -8.61 -5.46 2.55
CA GLU A 69 -9.61 -5.75 1.53
C GLU A 69 -8.96 -6.27 0.26
N GLY A 70 -9.67 -7.14 -0.43
CA GLY A 70 -9.21 -7.64 -1.73
C GLY A 70 -8.07 -8.63 -1.71
N TYR A 71 -7.79 -9.26 -0.57
CA TYR A 71 -6.69 -10.24 -0.47
C TYR A 71 -6.82 -11.34 -1.54
N ASN A 72 -8.04 -11.77 -1.84
CA ASN A 72 -8.31 -12.79 -2.84
C ASN A 72 -8.71 -12.21 -4.21
N SER A 73 -8.64 -10.90 -4.36
CA SER A 73 -8.95 -10.22 -5.62
C SER A 73 -7.87 -10.49 -6.66
N ASP A 74 -8.26 -10.48 -7.92
CA ASP A 74 -7.32 -10.62 -9.03
C ASP A 74 -6.66 -9.29 -9.40
N SER A 75 -7.07 -8.17 -8.79
CA SER A 75 -6.58 -6.87 -9.20
C SER A 75 -5.90 -6.05 -8.12
N TRP A 76 -6.44 -5.98 -6.91
CA TRP A 76 -6.05 -4.95 -5.95
C TRP A 76 -6.23 -5.42 -4.51
N ILE A 77 -5.16 -5.31 -3.71
CA ILE A 77 -5.21 -5.55 -2.27
C ILE A 77 -5.02 -4.20 -1.59
N LEU A 78 -5.92 -3.87 -0.67
CA LEU A 78 -5.84 -2.65 0.12
C LEU A 78 -5.61 -3.01 1.58
N MET A 79 -4.58 -2.40 2.19
CA MET A 79 -4.28 -2.59 3.61
C MET A 79 -4.40 -1.23 4.30
N ASP A 80 -5.35 -1.11 5.21
CA ASP A 80 -5.62 0.15 5.91
C ASP A 80 -4.98 0.13 7.29
N TYR A 81 -3.94 0.94 7.46
CA TYR A 81 -3.26 1.12 8.74
C TYR A 81 -3.62 2.46 9.39
N LEU A 82 -4.75 3.05 9.01
CA LEU A 82 -5.27 4.34 9.47
C LEU A 82 -4.45 5.53 8.96
N ASP A 83 -3.23 5.70 9.42
CA ASP A 83 -2.39 6.81 8.95
C ASP A 83 -1.80 6.58 7.57
N VAL A 84 -1.69 5.32 7.19
CA VAL A 84 -1.13 4.91 5.89
C VAL A 84 -2.03 3.86 5.26
N ILE A 85 -2.39 4.07 4.01
CA ILE A 85 -3.14 3.09 3.23
C ILE A 85 -2.21 2.52 2.18
N VAL A 86 -2.08 1.18 2.16
CA VAL A 86 -1.23 0.48 1.20
C VAL A 86 -2.08 -0.12 0.11
N ASN A 87 -1.73 0.15 -1.14
CA ASN A 87 -2.42 -0.39 -2.31
C ASN A 87 -1.45 -1.22 -3.13
N ILE A 88 -1.78 -2.49 -3.32
CA ILE A 88 -0.96 -3.42 -4.09
C ILE A 88 -1.76 -3.91 -5.28
N PHE A 89 -1.34 -3.50 -6.47
CA PHE A 89 -2.05 -3.78 -7.73
C PHE A 89 -1.30 -4.76 -8.61
N THR A 90 -2.01 -5.30 -9.61
CA THR A 90 -1.32 -5.79 -10.80
C THR A 90 -0.87 -4.55 -11.57
N GLU A 91 0.16 -4.68 -12.41
CA GLU A 91 0.63 -3.55 -13.20
C GLU A 91 -0.47 -3.01 -14.11
N ARG A 92 -1.26 -3.92 -14.69
CA ARG A 92 -2.37 -3.58 -15.57
C ARG A 92 -3.44 -2.75 -14.85
N ASP A 93 -3.87 -3.23 -13.67
CA ASP A 93 -4.94 -2.56 -12.94
C ASP A 93 -4.48 -1.28 -12.28
N ARG A 94 -3.22 -1.20 -11.92
CA ARG A 94 -2.63 0.03 -11.41
C ARG A 94 -2.77 1.15 -12.44
N GLU A 95 -2.45 0.84 -13.68
CA GLU A 95 -2.58 1.79 -14.77
C GLU A 95 -4.05 2.14 -15.03
N HIS A 96 -4.92 1.14 -14.99
CA HIS A 96 -6.34 1.33 -15.22
C HIS A 96 -7.00 2.24 -14.18
N TYR A 97 -6.78 1.98 -12.89
CA TYR A 97 -7.37 2.79 -11.83
C TYR A 97 -6.66 4.12 -11.64
N ASN A 98 -5.36 4.13 -11.86
CA ASN A 98 -4.53 5.33 -11.83
C ASN A 98 -4.75 6.22 -10.59
N LEU A 99 -4.68 5.59 -9.41
CA LEU A 99 -4.84 6.31 -8.14
C LEU A 99 -3.77 7.38 -7.95
N GLU A 100 -2.57 7.13 -8.50
CA GLU A 100 -1.47 8.07 -8.41
C GLU A 100 -1.85 9.41 -9.01
N ASP A 101 -2.41 9.38 -10.20
CA ASP A 101 -2.85 10.58 -10.89
C ASP A 101 -4.01 11.26 -10.16
N LEU A 102 -4.95 10.47 -9.68
CA LEU A 102 -6.09 10.98 -8.92
C LEU A 102 -5.62 11.77 -7.68
N TRP A 103 -4.77 11.16 -6.86
CA TRP A 103 -4.34 11.80 -5.63
C TRP A 103 -3.36 12.95 -5.85
N GLU A 104 -2.55 12.90 -6.88
CA GLU A 104 -1.62 13.98 -7.19
C GLU A 104 -2.33 15.22 -7.75
N LYS A 105 -3.44 15.05 -8.44
CA LYS A 105 -4.20 16.15 -9.04
C LYS A 105 -5.19 16.83 -8.11
N ILE A 106 -5.58 16.18 -7.04
CA ILE A 106 -6.50 16.77 -6.08
C ILE A 106 -5.79 17.84 -5.26
N ASN A 107 -6.32 19.01 -5.24
CA ASN A 107 -5.77 20.13 -4.46
C ASN A 107 -6.80 20.67 -3.48
#